data_357123144f6b0f4b50b8c53e4509385d
#
_entry.id   357123144f6b0f4b50b8c53e4509385d
#
_cell.length_a   1.000
_cell.length_b   1.000
_cell.length_c   1.000
_cell.angle_alpha   90.00
_cell.angle_beta   90.00
_cell.angle_gamma   90.00
#
_symmetry.space_group_name_H-M   'P 1'
#
loop_
_entity.id
_entity.type
_entity.pdbx_description
1 polymer ?
#
loop_
_entity_poly.entity_id
_entity_poly.type
_entity_poly.pdbx_seq_one_letter_code
_entity_poly.pdbx_strand_id
1 'polypeptide(L)'
;MIAEEYKDIAPYDDSDFSRYMEELIASPGFENAISYVLPGADFGQLAQQLRKISNNVDFQEQVMIPILEQLERKTSDGITSSGLENISAGVPGLFMSNHRDIVLDASFLALAVHRHGFPTHQVALGDNLLIYDWIEHLVRLNKGIIVKRNLRMTKALEAARQLSGYIHYCISCKKESVWIAQREGRAKDSNDVTQESVLKMLALAGEADDVASRLIALNIIPVAISYEFDPNDYLKATEFLAKRRDPEFKKS
;
A
#
# COMPACT_ATOMS: atom_id res chain seq x y z
N MET A 1 -19.11 4.50 -7.09
CA MET A 1 -19.15 3.02 -7.24
C MET A 1 -17.99 2.56 -8.08
N ILE A 2 -17.28 1.56 -7.61
CA ILE A 2 -16.18 0.92 -8.35
C ILE A 2 -16.78 0.01 -9.43
N ALA A 3 -16.20 0.04 -10.65
CA ALA A 3 -16.64 -0.84 -11.72
C ALA A 3 -16.51 -2.32 -11.32
N GLU A 4 -17.46 -3.16 -11.75
CA GLU A 4 -17.54 -4.58 -11.36
C GLU A 4 -16.23 -5.34 -11.59
N GLU A 5 -15.57 -5.05 -12.71
CA GLU A 5 -14.29 -5.66 -13.09
C GLU A 5 -13.12 -5.40 -12.14
N TYR A 6 -13.24 -4.42 -11.23
CA TYR A 6 -12.18 -4.08 -10.25
C TYR A 6 -12.54 -4.42 -8.81
N LYS A 7 -13.77 -4.86 -8.54
CA LYS A 7 -14.25 -5.07 -7.17
C LYS A 7 -13.43 -6.05 -6.35
N ASP A 8 -12.81 -7.02 -6.99
CA ASP A 8 -12.01 -8.05 -6.34
C ASP A 8 -10.57 -7.59 -5.98
N ILE A 9 -10.12 -6.47 -6.54
CA ILE A 9 -8.79 -5.89 -6.24
C ILE A 9 -8.84 -4.51 -5.59
N ALA A 10 -9.94 -3.78 -5.76
CA ALA A 10 -10.07 -2.40 -5.27
C ALA A 10 -10.30 -2.32 -3.75
N PRO A 11 -10.04 -1.17 -3.12
CA PRO A 11 -10.61 -0.84 -1.81
C PRO A 11 -12.12 -1.07 -1.78
N TYR A 12 -12.70 -1.25 -0.61
CA TYR A 12 -14.16 -1.34 -0.51
C TYR A 12 -14.83 -0.01 -0.86
N ASP A 13 -15.99 -0.08 -1.52
CA ASP A 13 -16.86 1.08 -1.72
C ASP A 13 -17.44 1.55 -0.38
N ASP A 14 -17.76 2.85 -0.28
CA ASP A 14 -18.37 3.43 0.92
C ASP A 14 -19.70 2.74 1.29
N SER A 15 -20.45 2.24 0.29
CA SER A 15 -21.68 1.47 0.53
C SER A 15 -21.48 0.17 1.29
N ASP A 16 -20.31 -0.44 1.17
CA ASP A 16 -19.95 -1.70 1.82
C ASP A 16 -19.05 -1.49 3.05
N PHE A 17 -18.55 -0.29 3.25
CA PHE A 17 -17.54 0.05 4.25
C PHE A 17 -17.95 -0.38 5.67
N SER A 18 -19.14 0.00 6.10
CA SER A 18 -19.62 -0.31 7.45
C SER A 18 -19.75 -1.82 7.69
N ARG A 19 -20.16 -2.60 6.68
CA ARG A 19 -20.24 -4.05 6.76
C ARG A 19 -18.88 -4.67 7.02
N TYR A 20 -17.89 -4.32 6.21
CA TYR A 20 -16.53 -4.87 6.36
C TYR A 20 -15.82 -4.35 7.60
N MET A 21 -16.17 -3.16 8.08
CA MET A 21 -15.70 -2.65 9.36
C MET A 21 -16.23 -3.51 10.53
N GLU A 22 -17.49 -3.92 10.52
CA GLU A 22 -18.03 -4.83 11.53
C GLU A 22 -17.38 -6.22 11.46
N GLU A 23 -17.15 -6.75 10.27
CA GLU A 23 -16.43 -8.02 10.08
C GLU A 23 -14.97 -7.93 10.62
N LEU A 24 -14.30 -6.81 10.40
CA LEU A 24 -12.96 -6.53 10.96
C LEU A 24 -12.99 -6.48 12.49
N ILE A 25 -13.91 -5.71 13.07
CA ILE A 25 -14.05 -5.53 14.52
C ILE A 25 -14.39 -6.86 15.22
N ALA A 26 -15.20 -7.69 14.58
CA ALA A 26 -15.61 -8.99 15.11
C ALA A 26 -14.49 -10.04 15.08
N SER A 27 -13.36 -9.76 14.41
CA SER A 27 -12.27 -10.72 14.28
C SER A 27 -11.37 -10.75 15.52
N PRO A 28 -11.20 -11.89 16.20
CA PRO A 28 -10.24 -12.04 17.29
C PRO A 28 -8.78 -11.75 16.87
N GLY A 29 -8.45 -12.02 15.60
CA GLY A 29 -7.13 -11.73 15.05
C GLY A 29 -6.83 -10.23 15.02
N PHE A 30 -7.81 -9.42 14.67
CA PHE A 30 -7.68 -7.96 14.70
C PHE A 30 -7.55 -7.42 16.12
N GLU A 31 -8.37 -7.88 17.07
CA GLU A 31 -8.27 -7.50 18.47
C GLU A 31 -6.89 -7.84 19.07
N ASN A 32 -6.37 -9.03 18.78
CA ASN A 32 -5.03 -9.43 19.21
C ASN A 32 -3.94 -8.55 18.60
N ALA A 33 -4.06 -8.22 17.30
CA ALA A 33 -3.11 -7.33 16.63
C ALA A 33 -3.13 -5.91 17.23
N ILE A 34 -4.30 -5.35 17.51
CA ILE A 34 -4.44 -4.07 18.18
C ILE A 34 -3.83 -4.09 19.57
N SER A 35 -4.09 -5.13 20.36
CA SER A 35 -3.51 -5.28 21.71
C SER A 35 -1.98 -5.33 21.70
N TYR A 36 -1.39 -5.88 20.63
CA TYR A 36 0.05 -5.90 20.44
C TYR A 36 0.63 -4.53 20.03
N VAL A 37 -0.03 -3.85 19.06
CA VAL A 37 0.46 -2.56 18.51
C VAL A 37 0.20 -1.40 19.47
N LEU A 38 -0.92 -1.45 20.19
CA LEU A 38 -1.36 -0.42 21.14
C LEU A 38 -1.56 -1.04 22.54
N PRO A 39 -0.48 -1.39 23.24
CA PRO A 39 -0.60 -2.01 24.56
C PRO A 39 -1.37 -1.12 25.53
N GLY A 40 -2.40 -1.67 26.16
CA GLY A 40 -3.26 -0.96 27.12
C GLY A 40 -4.40 -0.16 26.49
N ALA A 41 -4.60 -0.20 25.15
CA ALA A 41 -5.78 0.35 24.52
C ALA A 41 -7.02 -0.49 24.88
N ASP A 42 -8.13 0.19 25.19
CA ASP A 42 -9.43 -0.46 25.34
C ASP A 42 -10.02 -0.75 23.96
N PHE A 43 -9.99 -2.02 23.56
CA PHE A 43 -10.52 -2.43 22.25
C PHE A 43 -12.00 -2.12 22.11
N GLY A 44 -12.81 -2.20 23.18
CA GLY A 44 -14.23 -1.86 23.15
C GLY A 44 -14.47 -0.39 22.80
N GLN A 45 -13.67 0.52 23.36
CA GLN A 45 -13.73 1.94 23.04
C GLN A 45 -13.25 2.20 21.60
N LEU A 46 -12.18 1.55 21.19
CA LEU A 46 -11.68 1.66 19.80
C LEU A 46 -12.74 1.17 18.80
N ALA A 47 -13.36 0.02 19.05
CA ALA A 47 -14.44 -0.52 18.22
C ALA A 47 -15.62 0.45 18.08
N GLN A 48 -16.00 1.14 19.19
CA GLN A 48 -17.04 2.16 19.12
C GLN A 48 -16.64 3.37 18.26
N GLN A 49 -15.37 3.74 18.25
CA GLN A 49 -14.86 4.81 17.38
C GLN A 49 -14.84 4.37 15.92
N LEU A 50 -14.35 3.16 15.64
CA LEU A 50 -14.29 2.59 14.30
C LEU A 50 -15.68 2.50 13.65
N ARG A 51 -16.73 2.17 14.39
CA ARG A 51 -18.13 2.12 13.91
C ARG A 51 -18.69 3.45 13.45
N LYS A 52 -18.08 4.57 13.84
CA LYS A 52 -18.51 5.91 13.41
C LYS A 52 -17.94 6.30 12.04
N ILE A 53 -16.95 5.55 11.56
CA ILE A 53 -16.28 5.79 10.30
C ILE A 53 -17.07 5.11 9.18
N SER A 54 -17.28 5.80 8.08
CA SER A 54 -18.12 5.32 6.98
C SER A 54 -17.44 5.28 5.62
N ASN A 55 -16.16 5.68 5.53
CA ASN A 55 -15.41 5.70 4.28
C ASN A 55 -13.89 5.57 4.51
N ASN A 56 -13.17 5.26 3.43
CA ASN A 56 -11.72 5.04 3.47
C ASN A 56 -10.92 6.30 3.84
N VAL A 57 -11.39 7.49 3.45
CA VAL A 57 -10.68 8.75 3.74
C VAL A 57 -10.70 9.02 5.24
N ASP A 58 -11.88 8.98 5.84
CA ASP A 58 -12.04 9.15 7.29
C ASP A 58 -11.26 8.09 8.07
N PHE A 59 -11.23 6.85 7.58
CA PHE A 59 -10.45 5.79 8.21
C PHE A 59 -8.95 6.12 8.21
N GLN A 60 -8.43 6.60 7.10
CA GLN A 60 -7.02 7.01 7.05
C GLN A 60 -6.74 8.22 7.93
N GLU A 61 -7.56 9.27 7.86
CA GLU A 61 -7.31 10.51 8.57
C GLU A 61 -7.54 10.40 10.08
N GLN A 62 -8.59 9.69 10.51
CA GLN A 62 -8.98 9.63 11.93
C GLN A 62 -8.36 8.45 12.67
N VAL A 63 -7.87 7.40 11.96
CA VAL A 63 -7.31 6.19 12.58
C VAL A 63 -5.86 5.99 12.19
N MET A 64 -5.58 5.86 10.89
CA MET A 64 -4.24 5.46 10.45
C MET A 64 -3.20 6.55 10.65
N ILE A 65 -3.50 7.80 10.30
CA ILE A 65 -2.57 8.92 10.48
C ILE A 65 -2.19 9.11 11.96
N PRO A 66 -3.12 9.18 12.93
CA PRO A 66 -2.75 9.23 14.35
C PRO A 66 -1.89 8.06 14.83
N ILE A 67 -2.17 6.84 14.36
CA ILE A 67 -1.35 5.66 14.70
C ILE A 67 0.06 5.81 14.14
N LEU A 68 0.20 6.24 12.89
CA LEU A 68 1.50 6.45 12.25
C LEU A 68 2.30 7.57 12.92
N GLU A 69 1.65 8.65 13.32
CA GLU A 69 2.30 9.73 14.08
C GLU A 69 2.77 9.25 15.46
N GLN A 70 1.99 8.40 16.12
CA GLN A 70 2.42 7.81 17.39
C GLN A 70 3.58 6.84 17.19
N LEU A 71 3.55 6.03 16.12
CA LEU A 71 4.64 5.13 15.77
C LEU A 71 5.93 5.92 15.52
N GLU A 72 5.88 6.92 14.66
CA GLU A 72 7.03 7.81 14.38
C GLU A 72 7.63 8.37 15.66
N ARG A 73 6.80 9.01 16.51
CA ARG A 73 7.25 9.60 17.78
C ARG A 73 7.90 8.62 18.76
N LYS A 74 7.49 7.34 18.71
CA LYS A 74 8.01 6.32 19.64
C LYS A 74 9.22 5.56 19.12
N THR A 75 9.42 5.52 17.80
CA THR A 75 10.36 4.59 17.18
C THR A 75 11.39 5.26 16.28
N SER A 76 11.32 6.58 16.11
CA SER A 76 12.26 7.34 15.27
C SER A 76 12.48 8.76 15.79
N ASP A 77 13.53 9.41 15.31
CA ASP A 77 13.79 10.83 15.55
C ASP A 77 12.99 11.75 14.59
N GLY A 78 12.11 11.18 13.79
CA GLY A 78 11.21 11.86 12.88
C GLY A 78 11.41 11.51 11.42
N ILE A 79 10.46 11.96 10.59
CA ILE A 79 10.47 11.80 9.14
C ILE A 79 10.77 13.16 8.52
N THR A 80 11.74 13.21 7.63
CA THR A 80 12.00 14.38 6.78
C THR A 80 11.62 14.07 5.34
N SER A 81 11.11 15.06 4.63
CA SER A 81 10.75 14.96 3.22
C SER A 81 11.20 16.19 2.45
N SER A 82 11.54 16.00 1.18
CA SER A 82 11.86 17.06 0.23
C SER A 82 11.26 16.74 -1.13
N GLY A 83 11.07 17.75 -1.98
CA GLY A 83 10.48 17.56 -3.30
C GLY A 83 8.96 17.52 -3.32
N LEU A 84 8.27 17.60 -2.17
CA LEU A 84 6.80 17.65 -2.12
C LEU A 84 6.23 18.93 -2.76
N GLU A 85 7.03 19.99 -2.83
CA GLU A 85 6.72 21.23 -3.56
C GLU A 85 6.57 21.02 -5.07
N ASN A 86 7.05 19.89 -5.61
CA ASN A 86 6.89 19.53 -7.02
C ASN A 86 5.56 18.83 -7.31
N ILE A 87 4.82 18.46 -6.27
CA ILE A 87 3.50 17.85 -6.42
C ILE A 87 2.47 18.95 -6.60
N SER A 88 1.74 18.93 -7.72
CA SER A 88 0.68 19.90 -7.99
C SER A 88 -0.59 19.54 -7.24
N ALA A 89 -1.16 20.49 -6.50
CA ALA A 89 -2.43 20.30 -5.80
C ALA A 89 -3.55 19.92 -6.77
N GLY A 90 -4.32 18.89 -6.41
CA GLY A 90 -5.43 18.39 -7.24
C GLY A 90 -5.04 17.59 -8.47
N VAL A 91 -3.74 17.37 -8.69
CA VAL A 91 -3.25 16.52 -9.80
C VAL A 91 -2.80 15.18 -9.20
N PRO A 92 -3.57 14.11 -9.35
CA PRO A 92 -3.18 12.79 -8.86
C PRO A 92 -2.01 12.23 -9.65
N GLY A 93 -1.24 11.35 -9.02
CA GLY A 93 -0.12 10.69 -9.67
C GLY A 93 0.18 9.31 -9.08
N LEU A 94 0.99 8.57 -9.81
CA LEU A 94 1.50 7.29 -9.38
C LEU A 94 2.84 7.49 -8.65
N PHE A 95 2.82 7.44 -7.32
CA PHE A 95 4.05 7.39 -6.53
C PHE A 95 4.73 6.05 -6.73
N MET A 96 5.94 6.06 -7.24
CA MET A 96 6.74 4.85 -7.44
C MET A 96 8.04 4.95 -6.64
N SER A 97 8.24 4.03 -5.68
CA SER A 97 9.40 4.08 -4.81
C SER A 97 10.21 2.79 -4.81
N ASN A 98 11.45 2.88 -4.35
CA ASN A 98 12.17 1.73 -3.83
C ASN A 98 11.36 1.05 -2.71
N HIS A 99 11.67 -0.22 -2.39
CA HIS A 99 10.87 -1.01 -1.45
C HIS A 99 11.73 -1.67 -0.38
N ARG A 100 11.73 -1.08 0.82
CA ARG A 100 12.52 -1.52 1.97
C ARG A 100 11.66 -2.22 3.01
N ASP A 101 10.44 -1.72 3.26
CA ASP A 101 9.52 -2.27 4.25
C ASP A 101 8.08 -2.37 3.73
N ILE A 102 7.36 -3.44 4.12
CA ILE A 102 5.99 -3.70 3.63
C ILE A 102 4.97 -2.69 4.15
N VAL A 103 5.21 -2.14 5.33
CA VAL A 103 4.28 -1.23 6.01
C VAL A 103 4.78 0.20 5.93
N LEU A 104 6.04 0.43 6.31
CA LEU A 104 6.55 1.77 6.56
C LEU A 104 6.72 2.59 5.28
N ASP A 105 7.12 2.00 4.15
CA ASP A 105 7.37 2.76 2.93
C ASP A 105 6.14 3.55 2.48
N ALA A 106 5.04 2.86 2.22
CA ALA A 106 3.80 3.50 1.78
C ALA A 106 3.17 4.36 2.89
N SER A 107 3.27 3.91 4.16
CA SER A 107 2.67 4.60 5.29
C SER A 107 3.37 5.92 5.61
N PHE A 108 4.70 5.95 5.60
CA PHE A 108 5.45 7.18 5.86
C PHE A 108 5.36 8.16 4.70
N LEU A 109 5.25 7.67 3.47
CA LEU A 109 4.89 8.54 2.34
C LEU A 109 3.50 9.14 2.53
N ALA A 110 2.49 8.32 2.92
CA ALA A 110 1.14 8.81 3.18
C ALA A 110 1.14 9.90 4.29
N LEU A 111 1.89 9.69 5.36
CA LEU A 111 2.04 10.67 6.43
C LEU A 111 2.71 11.96 5.93
N ALA A 112 3.77 11.84 5.13
CA ALA A 112 4.49 13.00 4.57
C ALA A 112 3.59 13.83 3.64
N VAL A 113 2.87 13.21 2.71
CA VAL A 113 1.95 13.91 1.79
C VAL A 113 0.79 14.53 2.54
N HIS A 114 0.23 13.83 3.55
CA HIS A 114 -0.87 14.36 4.39
C HIS A 114 -0.44 15.61 5.15
N ARG A 115 0.75 15.62 5.76
CA ARG A 115 1.30 16.80 6.48
C ARG A 115 1.52 18.01 5.59
N HIS A 116 1.68 17.80 4.28
CA HIS A 116 1.78 18.88 3.29
C HIS A 116 0.42 19.28 2.69
N GLY A 117 -0.68 18.78 3.26
CA GLY A 117 -2.04 19.14 2.85
C GLY A 117 -2.54 18.42 1.59
N PHE A 118 -1.88 17.34 1.16
CA PHE A 118 -2.34 16.51 0.06
C PHE A 118 -3.19 15.34 0.56
N PRO A 119 -4.18 14.87 -0.22
CA PRO A 119 -4.88 13.63 0.07
C PRO A 119 -3.93 12.43 0.12
N THR A 120 -4.21 11.48 1.00
CA THR A 120 -3.51 10.21 1.05
C THR A 120 -3.78 9.38 -0.21
N HIS A 121 -2.86 8.48 -0.56
CA HIS A 121 -2.92 7.65 -1.75
C HIS A 121 -3.46 6.24 -1.46
N GLN A 122 -3.88 5.54 -2.51
CA GLN A 122 -4.12 4.10 -2.48
C GLN A 122 -2.78 3.34 -2.51
N VAL A 123 -2.74 2.12 -1.97
CA VAL A 123 -1.50 1.34 -1.83
C VAL A 123 -1.63 -0.02 -2.52
N ALA A 124 -0.81 -0.27 -3.55
CA ALA A 124 -0.75 -1.57 -4.20
C ALA A 124 0.10 -2.55 -3.38
N LEU A 125 -0.50 -3.70 -2.98
CA LEU A 125 0.16 -4.72 -2.17
C LEU A 125 -0.21 -6.13 -2.63
N GLY A 126 0.73 -7.06 -2.46
CA GLY A 126 0.55 -8.45 -2.91
C GLY A 126 -0.45 -9.23 -2.06
N ASP A 127 -1.28 -10.05 -2.70
CA ASP A 127 -2.24 -10.95 -2.06
C ASP A 127 -1.61 -11.98 -1.12
N ASN A 128 -0.33 -12.28 -1.28
CA ASN A 128 0.42 -13.14 -0.38
C ASN A 128 0.56 -12.61 1.06
N LEU A 129 0.19 -11.36 1.30
CA LEU A 129 0.13 -10.77 2.64
C LEU A 129 -1.22 -11.00 3.32
N LEU A 130 -2.25 -11.37 2.58
CA LEU A 130 -3.63 -11.52 3.03
C LEU A 130 -3.85 -12.95 3.57
N ILE A 131 -3.10 -13.33 4.59
CA ILE A 131 -3.12 -14.70 5.16
C ILE A 131 -4.34 -14.97 6.06
N TYR A 132 -5.07 -13.93 6.44
CA TYR A 132 -6.32 -13.99 7.21
C TYR A 132 -7.32 -12.96 6.67
N ASP A 133 -8.61 -13.25 6.71
CA ASP A 133 -9.66 -12.37 6.19
C ASP A 133 -9.65 -10.98 6.81
N TRP A 134 -9.37 -10.87 8.12
CA TRP A 134 -9.28 -9.59 8.80
C TRP A 134 -8.14 -8.69 8.26
N ILE A 135 -7.05 -9.28 7.76
CA ILE A 135 -5.97 -8.50 7.13
C ILE A 135 -6.47 -7.94 5.80
N GLU A 136 -7.21 -8.73 5.01
CA GLU A 136 -7.82 -8.24 3.78
C GLU A 136 -8.78 -7.09 4.08
N HIS A 137 -9.66 -7.24 5.07
CA HIS A 137 -10.58 -6.17 5.46
C HIS A 137 -9.84 -4.91 5.87
N LEU A 138 -8.85 -5.02 6.76
CA LEU A 138 -8.03 -3.88 7.20
C LEU A 138 -7.35 -3.17 6.01
N VAL A 139 -6.74 -3.93 5.13
CA VAL A 139 -6.04 -3.42 3.95
C VAL A 139 -6.99 -2.70 3.01
N ARG A 140 -8.13 -3.30 2.67
CA ARG A 140 -9.10 -2.72 1.72
C ARG A 140 -9.88 -1.55 2.31
N LEU A 141 -10.14 -1.55 3.62
CA LEU A 141 -10.66 -0.38 4.34
C LEU A 141 -9.65 0.78 4.35
N ASN A 142 -8.35 0.48 4.31
CA ASN A 142 -7.26 1.46 4.28
C ASN A 142 -6.75 1.76 2.86
N LYS A 143 -7.64 1.80 1.86
CA LYS A 143 -7.31 2.08 0.45
C LYS A 143 -6.31 1.12 -0.19
N GLY A 144 -6.22 -0.14 0.28
CA GLY A 144 -5.35 -1.14 -0.32
C GLY A 144 -5.88 -1.67 -1.66
N ILE A 145 -4.99 -1.79 -2.65
CA ILE A 145 -5.22 -2.42 -3.95
C ILE A 145 -4.54 -3.79 -3.93
N ILE A 146 -5.28 -4.84 -4.22
CA ILE A 146 -4.76 -6.21 -4.17
C ILE A 146 -4.04 -6.56 -5.47
N VAL A 147 -2.76 -6.85 -5.39
CA VAL A 147 -1.94 -7.33 -6.50
C VAL A 147 -1.91 -8.85 -6.49
N LYS A 148 -2.61 -9.47 -7.41
CA LYS A 148 -2.67 -10.94 -7.53
C LYS A 148 -1.32 -11.51 -7.95
N ARG A 149 -0.82 -12.50 -7.23
CA ARG A 149 0.48 -13.14 -7.44
C ARG A 149 0.36 -14.63 -7.70
N ASN A 150 1.47 -15.26 -8.08
CA ASN A 150 1.59 -16.71 -8.27
C ASN A 150 0.57 -17.31 -9.25
N LEU A 151 0.15 -16.53 -10.25
CA LEU A 151 -0.79 -16.96 -11.28
C LEU A 151 -0.05 -17.63 -12.47
N ARG A 152 -0.74 -18.55 -13.16
CA ARG A 152 -0.26 -19.10 -14.44
C ARG A 152 -0.31 -18.04 -15.53
N MET A 153 0.53 -18.18 -16.58
CA MET A 153 0.81 -17.14 -17.60
C MET A 153 -0.41 -16.36 -18.11
N THR A 154 -1.48 -17.03 -18.52
CA THR A 154 -2.70 -16.37 -19.04
C THR A 154 -3.40 -15.54 -17.98
N LYS A 155 -3.63 -16.12 -16.80
CA LYS A 155 -4.23 -15.41 -15.66
C LYS A 155 -3.35 -14.31 -15.11
N ALA A 156 -2.04 -14.45 -15.18
CA ALA A 156 -1.10 -13.41 -14.79
C ALA A 156 -1.22 -12.16 -15.70
N LEU A 157 -1.37 -12.36 -17.00
CA LEU A 157 -1.58 -11.25 -17.94
C LEU A 157 -2.94 -10.56 -17.73
N GLU A 158 -3.99 -11.33 -17.49
CA GLU A 158 -5.32 -10.79 -17.17
C GLU A 158 -5.29 -9.96 -15.89
N ALA A 159 -4.70 -10.49 -14.82
CA ALA A 159 -4.52 -9.78 -13.55
C ALA A 159 -3.66 -8.52 -13.69
N ALA A 160 -2.58 -8.59 -14.49
CA ALA A 160 -1.74 -7.43 -14.78
C ALA A 160 -2.51 -6.33 -15.56
N ARG A 161 -3.35 -6.69 -16.52
CA ARG A 161 -4.23 -5.76 -17.23
C ARG A 161 -5.28 -5.15 -16.30
N GLN A 162 -5.92 -5.96 -15.47
CA GLN A 162 -6.89 -5.51 -14.48
C GLN A 162 -6.25 -4.47 -13.52
N LEU A 163 -5.08 -4.78 -12.96
CA LEU A 163 -4.35 -3.87 -12.09
C LEU A 163 -3.96 -2.57 -12.80
N SER A 164 -3.39 -2.68 -14.01
CA SER A 164 -3.05 -1.52 -14.84
C SER A 164 -4.28 -0.65 -15.11
N GLY A 165 -5.39 -1.26 -15.52
CA GLY A 165 -6.66 -0.57 -15.77
C GLY A 165 -7.18 0.15 -14.53
N TYR A 166 -7.13 -0.51 -13.38
CA TYR A 166 -7.55 0.11 -12.12
C TYR A 166 -6.68 1.30 -11.73
N ILE A 167 -5.36 1.20 -11.87
CA ILE A 167 -4.45 2.33 -11.58
C ILE A 167 -4.73 3.52 -12.51
N HIS A 168 -4.91 3.28 -13.81
CA HIS A 168 -5.32 4.33 -14.75
C HIS A 168 -6.67 4.94 -14.36
N TYR A 169 -7.65 4.11 -13.98
CA TYR A 169 -8.96 4.57 -13.51
C TYR A 169 -8.86 5.43 -12.24
N CYS A 170 -8.01 5.05 -11.28
CA CYS A 170 -7.78 5.86 -10.08
C CYS A 170 -7.29 7.27 -10.44
N ILE A 171 -6.29 7.37 -11.29
CA ILE A 171 -5.65 8.64 -11.64
C ILE A 171 -6.55 9.47 -12.56
N SER A 172 -7.10 8.87 -13.63
CA SER A 172 -7.86 9.59 -14.64
C SER A 172 -9.30 9.91 -14.23
N CYS A 173 -9.99 9.00 -13.55
CA CYS A 173 -11.42 9.10 -13.24
C CYS A 173 -11.68 9.44 -11.77
N LYS A 174 -11.14 8.65 -10.83
CA LYS A 174 -11.34 8.89 -9.39
C LYS A 174 -10.61 10.11 -8.88
N LYS A 175 -9.58 10.56 -9.58
CA LYS A 175 -8.68 11.64 -9.16
C LYS A 175 -7.98 11.34 -7.84
N GLU A 176 -7.58 10.09 -7.67
CA GLU A 176 -6.85 9.59 -6.52
C GLU A 176 -5.45 9.13 -6.91
N SER A 177 -4.45 9.50 -6.10
CA SER A 177 -3.08 9.01 -6.27
C SER A 177 -2.96 7.55 -5.82
N VAL A 178 -1.97 6.85 -6.39
CA VAL A 178 -1.65 5.47 -6.07
C VAL A 178 -0.18 5.35 -5.74
N TRP A 179 0.18 4.51 -4.77
CA TRP A 179 1.56 4.10 -4.53
C TRP A 179 1.79 2.67 -5.02
N ILE A 180 2.92 2.46 -5.67
CA ILE A 180 3.41 1.14 -6.05
C ILE A 180 4.92 1.05 -5.85
N ALA A 181 5.41 -0.12 -5.43
CA ALA A 181 6.84 -0.40 -5.39
C ALA A 181 7.41 -0.53 -6.80
N GLN A 182 8.62 -0.02 -7.03
CA GLN A 182 9.32 -0.09 -8.33
C GLN A 182 9.74 -1.52 -8.73
N ARG A 183 9.58 -2.49 -7.83
CA ARG A 183 9.94 -3.89 -8.04
C ARG A 183 9.02 -4.83 -7.27
N GLU A 184 9.04 -6.07 -7.66
CA GLU A 184 8.40 -7.14 -6.90
C GLU A 184 9.25 -7.50 -5.67
N GLY A 185 8.62 -7.47 -4.49
CA GLY A 185 9.25 -7.80 -3.21
C GLY A 185 10.23 -6.72 -2.72
N ARG A 186 10.53 -6.79 -1.42
CA ARG A 186 11.44 -5.86 -0.76
C ARG A 186 12.90 -6.12 -1.15
N ALA A 187 13.66 -5.06 -1.31
CA ALA A 187 15.12 -5.17 -1.40
C ALA A 187 15.68 -5.60 -0.03
N LYS A 188 16.58 -6.59 -0.04
CA LYS A 188 17.25 -7.12 1.16
C LYS A 188 18.69 -6.64 1.29
N ASP A 189 19.18 -6.01 0.25
CA ASP A 189 20.45 -5.34 0.14
C ASP A 189 20.24 -3.93 -0.39
N SER A 190 21.29 -3.19 -0.67
CA SER A 190 21.20 -1.84 -1.22
C SER A 190 20.90 -1.78 -2.73
N ASN A 191 20.77 -2.92 -3.40
CA ASN A 191 20.50 -2.99 -4.83
C ASN A 191 18.99 -3.04 -5.12
N ASP A 192 18.34 -1.89 -5.09
CA ASP A 192 16.92 -1.73 -5.36
C ASP A 192 16.72 -0.99 -6.71
N VAL A 193 16.67 -1.77 -7.78
CA VAL A 193 16.53 -1.26 -9.16
C VAL A 193 15.09 -1.43 -9.64
N THR A 194 14.61 -0.44 -10.38
CA THR A 194 13.30 -0.49 -11.04
C THR A 194 13.21 -1.68 -12.00
N GLN A 195 12.21 -2.52 -11.79
CA GLN A 195 11.97 -3.66 -12.69
C GLN A 195 11.19 -3.22 -13.92
N GLU A 196 11.71 -3.54 -15.10
CA GLU A 196 11.06 -3.27 -16.38
C GLU A 196 9.66 -3.90 -16.47
N SER A 197 9.45 -5.05 -15.83
CA SER A 197 8.15 -5.73 -15.78
C SER A 197 7.06 -4.87 -15.10
N VAL A 198 7.41 -4.03 -14.12
CA VAL A 198 6.45 -3.11 -13.48
C VAL A 198 6.03 -2.03 -14.47
N LEU A 199 6.97 -1.43 -15.21
CA LEU A 199 6.65 -0.43 -16.23
C LEU A 199 5.83 -1.03 -17.38
N LYS A 200 6.19 -2.24 -17.84
CA LYS A 200 5.40 -2.97 -18.83
C LYS A 200 3.99 -3.26 -18.36
N MET A 201 3.83 -3.68 -17.11
CA MET A 201 2.51 -3.90 -16.51
C MET A 201 1.69 -2.60 -16.49
N LEU A 202 2.25 -1.49 -16.03
CA LEU A 202 1.57 -0.19 -15.98
C LEU A 202 1.12 0.30 -17.35
N ALA A 203 1.82 -0.08 -18.41
CA ALA A 203 1.49 0.27 -19.79
C ALA A 203 0.51 -0.69 -20.49
N LEU A 204 -0.02 -1.74 -19.81
CA LEU A 204 -0.98 -2.68 -20.40
C LEU A 204 -2.37 -2.07 -20.64
N ALA A 205 -2.72 -1.04 -19.88
CA ALA A 205 -3.97 -0.29 -20.03
C ALA A 205 -3.67 1.20 -20.30
N GLY A 206 -4.73 1.99 -20.40
CA GLY A 206 -4.69 3.41 -20.76
C GLY A 206 -5.22 3.65 -22.16
N GLU A 207 -5.75 4.85 -22.40
CA GLU A 207 -6.44 5.21 -23.64
C GLU A 207 -5.49 5.51 -24.79
N ALA A 208 -4.22 5.85 -24.51
CA ALA A 208 -3.25 6.19 -25.54
C ALA A 208 -2.78 4.95 -26.32
N ASP A 209 -2.44 5.16 -27.61
CA ASP A 209 -2.02 4.06 -28.48
C ASP A 209 -0.62 3.54 -28.15
N ASP A 210 0.29 4.43 -27.74
CA ASP A 210 1.68 4.08 -27.45
C ASP A 210 1.99 3.96 -25.95
N VAL A 211 3.01 3.16 -25.65
CA VAL A 211 3.46 2.85 -24.29
C VAL A 211 3.90 4.10 -23.52
N ALA A 212 4.62 5.00 -24.16
CA ALA A 212 5.16 6.19 -23.50
C ALA A 212 4.03 7.12 -23.05
N SER A 213 3.05 7.37 -23.92
CA SER A 213 1.88 8.19 -23.61
C SER A 213 1.03 7.59 -22.49
N ARG A 214 0.89 6.25 -22.44
CA ARG A 214 0.20 5.57 -21.31
C ARG A 214 0.91 5.80 -20.00
N LEU A 215 2.24 5.69 -19.97
CA LEU A 215 3.03 5.95 -18.74
C LEU A 215 2.99 7.43 -18.35
N ILE A 216 3.04 8.35 -19.31
CA ILE A 216 2.91 9.79 -19.05
C ILE A 216 1.55 10.11 -18.42
N ALA A 217 0.47 9.48 -18.88
CA ALA A 217 -0.88 9.66 -18.33
C ALA A 217 -1.01 9.28 -16.85
N LEU A 218 -0.12 8.43 -16.34
CA LEU A 218 -0.06 8.07 -14.93
C LEU A 218 0.59 9.13 -14.04
N ASN A 219 1.18 10.18 -14.61
CA ASN A 219 1.90 11.20 -13.84
C ASN A 219 2.83 10.55 -12.80
N ILE A 220 3.77 9.71 -13.26
CA ILE A 220 4.65 8.94 -12.37
C ILE A 220 5.54 9.90 -11.59
N ILE A 221 5.46 9.81 -10.26
CA ILE A 221 6.23 10.59 -9.29
C ILE A 221 7.25 9.65 -8.65
N PRO A 222 8.52 9.70 -9.06
CA PRO A 222 9.57 8.89 -8.44
C PRO A 222 9.80 9.33 -7.00
N VAL A 223 9.86 8.36 -6.08
CA VAL A 223 10.09 8.59 -4.66
C VAL A 223 11.29 7.75 -4.20
N ALA A 224 12.23 8.36 -3.51
CA ALA A 224 13.31 7.66 -2.83
C ALA A 224 13.05 7.65 -1.32
N ILE A 225 13.01 6.45 -0.74
CA ILE A 225 12.83 6.25 0.69
C ILE A 225 14.12 5.70 1.27
N SER A 226 14.65 6.36 2.30
CA SER A 226 15.84 5.92 3.02
C SER A 226 15.58 5.89 4.51
N TYR A 227 16.21 4.95 5.17
CA TYR A 227 16.18 4.78 6.62
C TYR A 227 17.61 4.86 7.14
N GLU A 228 17.83 5.53 8.27
CA GLU A 228 19.13 5.52 8.94
C GLU A 228 19.49 4.09 9.35
N PHE A 229 18.55 3.40 9.97
CA PHE A 229 18.62 1.95 10.23
C PHE A 229 17.53 1.25 9.42
N ASP A 230 17.92 0.33 8.55
CA ASP A 230 16.97 -0.38 7.69
C ASP A 230 15.96 -1.18 8.54
N PRO A 231 14.65 -1.00 8.35
CA PRO A 231 13.64 -1.77 9.08
C PRO A 231 13.87 -3.28 8.95
N ASN A 232 13.92 -3.98 10.09
CA ASN A 232 14.19 -5.42 10.15
C ASN A 232 15.56 -5.84 9.56
N ASP A 233 16.59 -5.00 9.66
CA ASP A 233 17.94 -5.23 9.13
C ASP A 233 18.53 -6.58 9.57
N TYR A 234 18.45 -6.91 10.87
CA TYR A 234 18.90 -8.17 11.42
C TYR A 234 18.21 -9.38 10.76
N LEU A 235 16.88 -9.32 10.63
CA LEU A 235 16.08 -10.39 10.02
C LEU A 235 16.39 -10.54 8.53
N LYS A 236 16.56 -9.41 7.82
CA LYS A 236 16.96 -9.39 6.41
C LYS A 236 18.37 -9.98 6.22
N ALA A 237 19.33 -9.57 7.04
CA ALA A 237 20.69 -10.09 7.00
C ALA A 237 20.73 -11.60 7.29
N THR A 238 19.97 -12.05 8.31
CA THR A 238 19.88 -13.47 8.66
C THR A 238 19.29 -14.29 7.50
N GLU A 239 18.19 -13.83 6.89
CA GLU A 239 17.59 -14.48 5.73
C GLU A 239 18.55 -14.52 4.53
N PHE A 240 19.24 -13.43 4.26
CA PHE A 240 20.21 -13.33 3.18
C PHE A 240 21.37 -14.34 3.36
N LEU A 241 21.91 -14.40 4.57
CA LEU A 241 22.98 -15.36 4.90
C LEU A 241 22.50 -16.81 4.84
N ALA A 242 21.29 -17.11 5.29
CA ALA A 242 20.71 -18.43 5.21
C ALA A 242 20.53 -18.88 3.75
N LYS A 243 19.98 -18.03 2.90
CA LYS A 243 19.83 -18.30 1.45
C LYS A 243 21.17 -18.42 0.71
N ARG A 244 22.21 -17.74 1.15
CA ARG A 244 23.56 -17.87 0.58
C ARG A 244 24.18 -19.23 0.91
N ARG A 245 23.83 -19.82 2.08
CA ARG A 245 24.31 -21.15 2.51
C ARG A 245 23.46 -22.27 1.93
N ASP A 246 22.15 -22.04 1.83
CA ASP A 246 21.17 -22.98 1.30
C ASP A 246 20.19 -22.22 0.38
N PRO A 247 20.36 -22.33 -0.96
CA PRO A 247 19.47 -21.66 -1.92
C PRO A 247 17.99 -22.04 -1.80
N GLU A 248 17.70 -23.24 -1.26
CA GLU A 248 16.33 -23.73 -1.05
C GLU A 248 15.73 -23.28 0.30
N PHE A 249 16.48 -22.51 1.09
CA PHE A 249 16.00 -22.01 2.38
C PHE A 249 14.69 -21.23 2.21
N LYS A 250 13.65 -21.70 2.87
CA LYS A 250 12.35 -21.00 3.00
C LYS A 250 12.20 -20.55 4.44
N LYS A 251 11.93 -19.27 4.59
CA LYS A 251 11.59 -18.72 5.92
C LYS A 251 10.25 -19.32 6.35
N SER A 252 10.25 -19.98 7.52
CA SER A 252 9.02 -20.43 8.19
C SER A 252 8.22 -19.27 8.75
#